data_863e462fcdac5cff4bf9c90b7440c875
#
_entry.id   863e462fcdac5cff4bf9c90b7440c875
#
_cell.length_a   1.000
_cell.length_b   1.000
_cell.length_c   1.000
_cell.angle_alpha   90.00
_cell.angle_beta   90.00
_cell.angle_gamma   90.00
#
_symmetry.space_group_name_H-M   'P 1'
#
loop_
_entity.id
_entity.type
_entity.pdbx_description
1 polymer ?
#
loop_
_entity_poly.entity_id
_entity_poly.type
_entity_poly.pdbx_seq_one_letter_code
_entity_poly.pdbx_strand_id
1 'polypeptide(L)'
;MWKDMAKQIAHEIKNPLTPMRLSVQNFQRRFTPEDPQCKEKVADFTQMLLQHIDTLSDISDAFSSFVSMPPQKKELADLNTIIRHAIAIFDLPYIHFESKQEQIYLWVDKNQMNRMLTNLLKNAIYATDTISDPLIRVSTYVVGDFAYIVVQDNGLGVPLELQERIFEPKFTTKNTAGSGLGLTMVKHIINAHGGTITLSSEVNK
;
A
#
# COMPACT_ATOMS: atom_id res chain seq x y z
N MET A 1 -15.27 -0.17 22.04
CA MET A 1 -14.73 0.30 20.76
C MET A 1 -13.28 0.82 20.84
N TRP A 2 -12.95 1.94 21.53
CA TRP A 2 -11.56 2.45 21.67
C TRP A 2 -10.62 1.48 22.38
N LYS A 3 -11.06 0.88 23.49
CA LYS A 3 -10.27 -0.05 24.30
C LYS A 3 -9.92 -1.34 23.55
N ASP A 4 -10.84 -1.84 22.75
CA ASP A 4 -10.65 -3.06 21.96
C ASP A 4 -9.68 -2.81 20.80
N MET A 5 -9.76 -1.63 20.16
CA MET A 5 -8.82 -1.22 19.12
C MET A 5 -7.40 -0.99 19.67
N ALA A 6 -7.25 -0.29 20.80
CA ALA A 6 -5.94 -0.09 21.42
C ALA A 6 -5.28 -1.44 21.80
N LYS A 7 -6.06 -2.39 22.33
CA LYS A 7 -5.59 -3.74 22.63
C LYS A 7 -5.16 -4.48 21.37
N GLN A 8 -5.91 -4.32 20.30
CA GLN A 8 -5.64 -4.94 19.04
C GLN A 8 -4.37 -4.40 18.38
N ILE A 9 -4.19 -3.08 18.33
CA ILE A 9 -2.98 -2.44 17.78
C ILE A 9 -1.76 -2.88 18.58
N ALA A 10 -1.86 -2.95 19.92
CA ALA A 10 -0.79 -3.47 20.73
C ALA A 10 -0.42 -4.92 20.34
N HIS A 11 -1.39 -5.75 19.96
CA HIS A 11 -1.13 -7.10 19.43
C HIS A 11 -0.49 -7.05 18.03
N GLU A 12 -0.98 -6.20 17.14
CA GLU A 12 -0.44 -6.08 15.78
C GLU A 12 0.98 -5.51 15.77
N ILE A 13 1.32 -4.60 16.67
CA ILE A 13 2.70 -4.11 16.87
C ILE A 13 3.59 -5.22 17.44
N LYS A 14 3.11 -6.04 18.37
CA LYS A 14 3.89 -7.15 18.94
C LYS A 14 4.22 -8.23 17.92
N ASN A 15 3.35 -8.45 16.93
CA ASN A 15 3.51 -9.50 15.93
C ASN A 15 4.81 -9.35 15.11
N PRO A 16 5.16 -8.21 14.50
CA PRO A 16 6.44 -8.01 13.83
C PRO A 16 7.61 -7.80 14.79
N LEU A 17 7.39 -7.20 15.97
CA LEU A 17 8.47 -6.95 16.93
C LEU A 17 9.07 -8.24 17.52
N THR A 18 8.25 -9.27 17.75
CA THR A 18 8.74 -10.54 18.31
C THR A 18 9.71 -11.26 17.37
N PRO A 19 9.37 -11.51 16.09
CA PRO A 19 10.32 -12.11 15.15
C PRO A 19 11.54 -11.21 14.89
N MET A 20 11.39 -9.88 14.81
CA MET A 20 12.54 -8.97 14.70
C MET A 20 13.53 -9.18 15.84
N ARG A 21 13.04 -9.17 17.08
CA ARG A 21 13.90 -9.37 18.26
C ARG A 21 14.62 -10.72 18.22
N LEU A 22 13.88 -11.79 17.89
CA LEU A 22 14.46 -13.13 17.78
C LEU A 22 15.52 -13.21 16.69
N SER A 23 15.28 -12.59 15.55
CA SER A 23 16.21 -12.56 14.43
C SER A 23 17.47 -11.76 14.75
N VAL A 24 17.34 -10.60 15.41
CA VAL A 24 18.50 -9.83 15.91
C VAL A 24 19.33 -10.67 16.89
N GLN A 25 18.67 -11.34 17.85
CA GLN A 25 19.37 -12.21 18.82
C GLN A 25 20.06 -13.40 18.14
N ASN A 26 19.39 -14.02 17.16
CA ASN A 26 19.98 -15.13 16.40
C ASN A 26 21.15 -14.68 15.56
N PHE A 27 21.02 -13.54 14.88
CA PHE A 27 22.10 -12.95 14.10
C PHE A 27 23.28 -12.62 14.99
N GLN A 28 23.07 -11.96 16.12
CA GLN A 28 24.15 -11.62 17.08
C GLN A 28 24.88 -12.85 17.62
N ARG A 29 24.18 -13.96 17.81
CA ARG A 29 24.80 -15.22 18.33
C ARG A 29 25.55 -16.00 17.26
N ARG A 30 25.13 -15.92 15.98
CA ARG A 30 25.64 -16.75 14.90
C ARG A 30 26.50 -16.00 13.90
N PHE A 31 26.61 -14.67 14.07
CA PHE A 31 27.40 -13.85 13.17
C PHE A 31 28.89 -14.17 13.32
N THR A 32 29.49 -14.63 12.22
CA THR A 32 30.92 -14.93 12.12
C THR A 32 31.46 -14.17 10.91
N PRO A 33 32.29 -13.13 11.08
CA PRO A 33 32.80 -12.32 9.97
C PRO A 33 33.56 -13.10 8.92
N GLU A 34 34.22 -14.21 9.32
CA GLU A 34 35.02 -15.09 8.48
C GLU A 34 34.16 -16.07 7.65
N ASP A 35 32.84 -16.12 7.86
CA ASP A 35 31.95 -16.99 7.09
C ASP A 35 31.90 -16.54 5.62
N PRO A 36 32.22 -17.43 4.64
CA PRO A 36 32.14 -17.08 3.22
C PRO A 36 30.77 -16.55 2.76
N GLN A 37 29.70 -16.94 3.45
CA GLN A 37 28.31 -16.50 3.20
C GLN A 37 27.91 -15.29 4.06
N CYS A 38 28.83 -14.67 4.79
CA CYS A 38 28.54 -13.57 5.70
C CYS A 38 27.76 -12.43 5.01
N LYS A 39 28.19 -12.04 3.80
CA LYS A 39 27.55 -10.95 3.04
C LYS A 39 26.09 -11.26 2.67
N GLU A 40 25.81 -12.49 2.24
CA GLU A 40 24.44 -12.95 1.91
C GLU A 40 23.56 -13.00 3.17
N LYS A 41 24.07 -13.57 4.26
CA LYS A 41 23.35 -13.61 5.55
C LYS A 41 23.05 -12.23 6.12
N VAL A 42 23.94 -11.26 5.94
CA VAL A 42 23.70 -9.86 6.32
C VAL A 42 22.61 -9.25 5.44
N ALA A 43 22.65 -9.50 4.13
CA ALA A 43 21.63 -8.98 3.20
C ALA A 43 20.24 -9.53 3.54
N ASP A 44 20.10 -10.85 3.71
CA ASP A 44 18.84 -11.51 4.09
C ASP A 44 18.30 -10.98 5.42
N PHE A 45 19.18 -10.86 6.41
CA PHE A 45 18.83 -10.32 7.73
C PHE A 45 18.34 -8.87 7.63
N THR A 46 19.02 -8.03 6.85
CA THR A 46 18.66 -6.64 6.66
C THR A 46 17.32 -6.51 5.92
N GLN A 47 17.14 -7.30 4.86
CA GLN A 47 15.89 -7.31 4.11
C GLN A 47 14.70 -7.72 4.98
N MET A 48 14.86 -8.74 5.79
CA MET A 48 13.82 -9.18 6.73
C MET A 48 13.49 -8.10 7.77
N LEU A 49 14.51 -7.40 8.31
CA LEU A 49 14.27 -6.29 9.23
C LEU A 49 13.52 -5.14 8.57
N LEU A 50 13.91 -4.73 7.36
CA LEU A 50 13.22 -3.69 6.59
C LEU A 50 11.75 -4.05 6.36
N GLN A 51 11.47 -5.29 5.98
CA GLN A 51 10.10 -5.78 5.78
C GLN A 51 9.22 -5.65 7.05
N HIS A 52 9.78 -5.96 8.22
CA HIS A 52 9.06 -5.81 9.49
C HIS A 52 8.90 -4.34 9.91
N ILE A 53 9.88 -3.48 9.59
CA ILE A 53 9.79 -2.03 9.81
C ILE A 53 8.69 -1.43 8.94
N ASP A 54 8.61 -1.82 7.67
CA ASP A 54 7.54 -1.39 6.77
C ASP A 54 6.16 -1.81 7.29
N THR A 55 6.04 -3.04 7.80
CA THR A 55 4.82 -3.52 8.45
C THR A 55 4.43 -2.68 9.67
N LEU A 56 5.39 -2.30 10.52
CA LEU A 56 5.15 -1.43 11.68
C LEU A 56 4.74 -0.02 11.25
N SER A 57 5.35 0.51 10.20
CA SER A 57 4.98 1.79 9.61
C SER A 57 3.54 1.77 9.10
N ASP A 58 3.16 0.72 8.37
CA ASP A 58 1.79 0.54 7.87
C ASP A 58 0.76 0.45 9.00
N ILE A 59 1.08 -0.26 10.10
CA ILE A 59 0.22 -0.35 11.29
C ILE A 59 0.09 1.03 11.97
N SER A 60 1.21 1.73 12.16
CA SER A 60 1.24 3.08 12.75
C SER A 60 0.43 4.07 11.93
N ASP A 61 0.58 4.00 10.62
CA ASP A 61 -0.12 4.83 9.66
C ASP A 61 -1.62 4.56 9.64
N ALA A 62 -2.02 3.31 9.70
CA ALA A 62 -3.42 2.93 9.79
C ALA A 62 -4.04 3.38 11.13
N PHE A 63 -3.31 3.22 12.23
CA PHE A 63 -3.72 3.71 13.54
C PHE A 63 -3.89 5.23 13.56
N SER A 64 -2.88 5.95 13.10
CA SER A 64 -2.92 7.41 13.01
C SER A 64 -4.12 7.90 12.20
N SER A 65 -4.46 7.19 11.11
CA SER A 65 -5.63 7.49 10.28
C SER A 65 -6.95 7.24 10.97
N PHE A 66 -6.99 6.26 11.87
CA PHE A 66 -8.20 5.87 12.58
C PHE A 66 -8.43 6.73 13.83
N VAL A 67 -7.36 7.14 14.53
CA VAL A 67 -7.40 7.92 15.79
C VAL A 67 -7.53 9.40 15.54
N SER A 68 -6.87 9.87 14.51
CA SER A 68 -6.80 11.28 14.16
C SER A 68 -6.89 11.39 12.65
N MET A 69 -8.12 11.40 12.09
CA MET A 69 -8.24 12.10 10.83
C MET A 69 -8.17 13.60 11.20
N PRO A 70 -7.03 14.27 10.94
CA PRO A 70 -7.04 15.71 11.00
C PRO A 70 -8.17 16.17 10.06
N PRO A 71 -8.87 17.26 10.41
CA PRO A 71 -9.87 17.81 9.51
C PRO A 71 -9.24 17.94 8.12
N GLN A 72 -9.93 17.39 7.11
CA GLN A 72 -9.42 17.40 5.74
C GLN A 72 -9.04 18.83 5.34
N LYS A 73 -7.82 19.03 4.93
CA LYS A 73 -7.35 20.29 4.35
C LYS A 73 -7.55 20.22 2.84
N LYS A 74 -8.82 20.31 2.41
CA LYS A 74 -9.12 20.33 0.98
C LYS A 74 -8.63 21.62 0.34
N GLU A 75 -7.99 21.50 -0.78
CA GLU A 75 -7.55 22.60 -1.64
C GLU A 75 -7.81 22.25 -3.11
N LEU A 76 -7.89 23.25 -3.95
CA LEU A 76 -8.00 23.04 -5.39
C LEU A 76 -6.65 22.53 -5.90
N ALA A 77 -6.62 21.29 -6.42
CA ALA A 77 -5.41 20.64 -6.85
C ALA A 77 -5.61 19.92 -8.18
N ASP A 78 -4.56 19.89 -9.00
CA ASP A 78 -4.54 19.11 -10.23
C ASP A 78 -4.24 17.64 -9.91
N LEU A 79 -5.22 16.79 -10.17
CA LEU A 79 -5.17 15.35 -9.93
C LEU A 79 -4.02 14.68 -10.70
N ASN A 80 -3.79 15.10 -11.95
CA ASN A 80 -2.73 14.53 -12.80
C ASN A 80 -1.34 14.79 -12.22
N THR A 81 -1.14 15.97 -11.64
CA THR A 81 0.11 16.31 -10.95
C THR A 81 0.32 15.46 -9.70
N ILE A 82 -0.73 15.23 -8.90
CA ILE A 82 -0.65 14.37 -7.71
C ILE A 82 -0.27 12.94 -8.11
N ILE A 83 -0.88 12.41 -9.17
CA ILE A 83 -0.60 11.04 -9.66
C ILE A 83 0.85 10.92 -10.15
N ARG A 84 1.32 11.89 -10.95
CA ARG A 84 2.72 11.87 -11.41
C ARG A 84 3.71 11.87 -10.24
N HIS A 85 3.46 12.66 -9.20
CA HIS A 85 4.30 12.66 -8.00
C HIS A 85 4.26 11.32 -7.26
N ALA A 86 3.08 10.71 -7.13
CA ALA A 86 2.95 9.40 -6.48
C ALA A 86 3.69 8.29 -7.25
N ILE A 87 3.65 8.31 -8.59
CA ILE A 87 4.38 7.36 -9.44
C ILE A 87 5.89 7.56 -9.34
N ALA A 88 6.33 8.82 -9.35
CA ALA A 88 7.75 9.16 -9.28
C ALA A 88 8.45 8.66 -8.00
N ILE A 89 7.71 8.41 -6.90
CA ILE A 89 8.24 7.84 -5.68
C ILE A 89 8.83 6.43 -5.90
N PHE A 90 8.23 5.65 -6.82
CA PHE A 90 8.62 4.27 -7.07
C PHE A 90 9.72 4.14 -8.13
N ASP A 91 9.80 5.09 -9.06
CA ASP A 91 10.78 5.14 -10.16
C ASP A 91 10.90 3.81 -10.93
N LEU A 92 9.76 3.20 -11.24
CA LEU A 92 9.68 1.91 -11.92
C LEU A 92 9.25 2.11 -13.39
N PRO A 93 10.03 1.61 -14.38
CA PRO A 93 9.79 1.87 -15.79
C PRO A 93 8.52 1.23 -16.35
N TYR A 94 7.94 0.25 -15.66
CA TYR A 94 6.73 -0.45 -16.05
C TYR A 94 5.44 0.17 -15.48
N ILE A 95 5.54 1.33 -14.80
CA ILE A 95 4.37 2.12 -14.37
C ILE A 95 4.13 3.24 -15.37
N HIS A 96 3.02 3.17 -16.07
CA HIS A 96 2.64 4.15 -17.10
C HIS A 96 1.46 5.00 -16.65
N PHE A 97 1.52 6.30 -16.93
CA PHE A 97 0.41 7.21 -16.64
C PHE A 97 -0.16 7.81 -17.93
N GLU A 98 -1.46 7.74 -18.06
CA GLU A 98 -2.22 8.29 -19.17
C GLU A 98 -3.39 9.13 -18.65
N SER A 99 -3.66 10.28 -19.29
CA SER A 99 -4.83 11.09 -19.00
C SER A 99 -5.50 11.57 -20.26
N LYS A 100 -6.82 11.53 -20.29
CA LYS A 100 -7.61 12.08 -21.40
C LYS A 100 -7.68 13.61 -21.37
N GLN A 101 -7.41 14.22 -20.22
CA GLN A 101 -7.37 15.67 -20.02
C GLN A 101 -5.97 16.09 -19.59
N GLU A 102 -5.50 17.24 -20.01
CA GLU A 102 -4.21 17.77 -19.61
C GLU A 102 -4.17 18.07 -18.10
N GLN A 103 -5.25 18.60 -17.56
CA GLN A 103 -5.41 18.94 -16.14
C GLN A 103 -6.81 18.57 -15.66
N ILE A 104 -6.91 18.06 -14.43
CA ILE A 104 -8.17 17.74 -13.77
C ILE A 104 -8.14 18.36 -12.36
N TYR A 105 -8.84 19.45 -12.18
CA TYR A 105 -8.87 20.16 -10.90
C TYR A 105 -9.99 19.64 -9.99
N LEU A 106 -9.62 19.26 -8.76
CA LEU A 106 -10.53 18.78 -7.72
C LEU A 106 -10.25 19.47 -6.38
N TRP A 107 -11.29 19.61 -5.57
CA TRP A 107 -11.18 20.00 -4.15
C TRP A 107 -10.83 18.75 -3.32
N VAL A 108 -9.54 18.56 -3.05
CA VAL A 108 -9.03 17.36 -2.38
C VAL A 108 -7.95 17.67 -1.35
N ASP A 109 -7.78 16.79 -0.38
CA ASP A 109 -6.60 16.78 0.49
C ASP A 109 -5.47 16.05 -0.21
N LYS A 110 -4.43 16.79 -0.63
CA LYS A 110 -3.28 16.24 -1.38
C LYS A 110 -2.56 15.13 -0.64
N ASN A 111 -2.43 15.24 0.70
CA ASN A 111 -1.73 14.22 1.49
C ASN A 111 -2.53 12.92 1.52
N GLN A 112 -3.86 13.01 1.70
CA GLN A 112 -4.73 11.84 1.65
C GLN A 112 -4.74 11.21 0.25
N MET A 113 -4.79 12.01 -0.81
CA MET A 113 -4.72 11.51 -2.20
C MET A 113 -3.40 10.80 -2.49
N ASN A 114 -2.26 11.39 -2.10
CA ASN A 114 -0.96 10.74 -2.24
C ASN A 114 -0.90 9.41 -1.48
N ARG A 115 -1.43 9.37 -0.26
CA ARG A 115 -1.48 8.15 0.55
C ARG A 115 -2.35 7.06 -0.09
N MET A 116 -3.51 7.43 -0.63
CA MET A 116 -4.39 6.52 -1.37
C MET A 116 -3.66 5.94 -2.60
N LEU A 117 -3.06 6.79 -3.42
CA LEU A 117 -2.34 6.38 -4.63
C LEU A 117 -1.15 5.49 -4.31
N THR A 118 -0.34 5.84 -3.31
CA THR A 118 0.79 5.03 -2.86
C THR A 118 0.36 3.64 -2.42
N ASN A 119 -0.78 3.50 -1.71
CA ASN A 119 -1.31 2.20 -1.31
C ASN A 119 -1.79 1.37 -2.52
N LEU A 120 -2.47 2.00 -3.49
CA LEU A 120 -2.90 1.31 -4.71
C LEU A 120 -1.69 0.85 -5.53
N LEU A 121 -0.69 1.72 -5.72
CA LEU A 121 0.54 1.39 -6.46
C LEU A 121 1.34 0.29 -5.76
N LYS A 122 1.54 0.34 -4.44
CA LYS A 122 2.18 -0.75 -3.67
C LYS A 122 1.47 -2.09 -3.87
N ASN A 123 0.14 -2.10 -3.94
CA ASN A 123 -0.60 -3.33 -4.18
C ASN A 123 -0.42 -3.85 -5.60
N ALA A 124 -0.44 -2.98 -6.61
CA ALA A 124 -0.19 -3.34 -8.01
C ALA A 124 1.24 -3.86 -8.22
N ILE A 125 2.26 -3.19 -7.64
CA ILE A 125 3.66 -3.62 -7.66
C ILE A 125 3.79 -5.02 -7.05
N TYR A 126 3.19 -5.24 -5.88
CA TYR A 126 3.22 -6.56 -5.23
C TYR A 126 2.53 -7.64 -6.07
N ALA A 127 1.40 -7.32 -6.70
CA ALA A 127 0.68 -8.27 -7.54
C ALA A 127 1.48 -8.68 -8.79
N THR A 128 2.38 -7.82 -9.26
CA THR A 128 3.22 -8.04 -10.44
C THR A 128 4.64 -8.53 -10.13
N ASP A 129 5.01 -8.71 -8.87
CA ASP A 129 6.37 -9.07 -8.44
C ASP A 129 6.90 -10.37 -9.04
N THR A 130 6.02 -11.35 -9.31
CA THR A 130 6.37 -12.64 -9.93
C THR A 130 6.11 -12.69 -11.43
N ILE A 131 5.68 -11.59 -12.04
CA ILE A 131 5.35 -11.53 -13.48
C ILE A 131 6.61 -11.18 -14.25
N SER A 132 6.89 -11.94 -15.31
CA SER A 132 8.10 -11.77 -16.14
C SER A 132 8.12 -10.44 -16.93
N ASP A 133 6.95 -9.92 -17.29
CA ASP A 133 6.77 -8.64 -17.99
C ASP A 133 5.72 -7.81 -17.22
N PRO A 134 6.10 -7.20 -16.08
CA PRO A 134 5.18 -6.43 -15.26
C PRO A 134 4.70 -5.17 -15.98
N LEU A 135 3.41 -4.89 -15.86
CA LEU A 135 2.79 -3.69 -16.43
C LEU A 135 1.76 -3.13 -15.45
N ILE A 136 1.95 -1.88 -15.05
CA ILE A 136 0.98 -1.14 -14.26
C ILE A 136 0.57 0.11 -15.05
N ARG A 137 -0.71 0.26 -15.30
CA ARG A 137 -1.27 1.42 -15.98
C ARG A 137 -2.14 2.22 -15.03
N VAL A 138 -1.81 3.49 -14.88
CA VAL A 138 -2.65 4.46 -14.16
C VAL A 138 -3.29 5.36 -15.20
N SER A 139 -4.61 5.52 -15.15
CA SER A 139 -5.29 6.41 -16.07
C SER A 139 -6.31 7.30 -15.38
N THR A 140 -6.54 8.50 -15.95
CA THR A 140 -7.54 9.45 -15.46
C THR A 140 -8.42 9.94 -16.59
N TYR A 141 -9.70 10.15 -16.26
CA TYR A 141 -10.67 10.78 -17.14
C TYR A 141 -11.83 11.37 -16.35
N VAL A 142 -12.61 12.23 -16.99
CA VAL A 142 -13.80 12.85 -16.39
C VAL A 142 -15.03 12.39 -17.15
N VAL A 143 -16.08 12.02 -16.42
CA VAL A 143 -17.41 11.73 -16.95
C VAL A 143 -18.44 12.45 -16.10
N GLY A 144 -19.15 13.41 -16.71
CA GLY A 144 -20.06 14.29 -15.96
C GLY A 144 -19.31 15.07 -14.90
N ASP A 145 -19.78 14.99 -13.67
CA ASP A 145 -19.19 15.68 -12.50
C ASP A 145 -18.15 14.83 -11.76
N PHE A 146 -17.81 13.66 -12.29
CA PHE A 146 -16.91 12.72 -11.63
C PHE A 146 -15.57 12.59 -12.35
N ALA A 147 -14.49 12.68 -11.59
CA ALA A 147 -13.16 12.27 -12.02
C ALA A 147 -12.91 10.82 -11.64
N TYR A 148 -12.39 10.07 -12.59
CA TYR A 148 -12.05 8.65 -12.43
C TYR A 148 -10.54 8.49 -12.38
N ILE A 149 -10.08 7.68 -11.44
CA ILE A 149 -8.70 7.17 -11.36
C ILE A 149 -8.80 5.66 -11.54
N VAL A 150 -8.12 5.12 -12.53
CA VAL A 150 -8.03 3.67 -12.74
C VAL A 150 -6.59 3.24 -12.55
N VAL A 151 -6.38 2.27 -11.68
CA VAL A 151 -5.09 1.59 -11.50
C VAL A 151 -5.28 0.16 -11.95
N GLN A 152 -4.59 -0.24 -13.00
CA GLN A 152 -4.67 -1.57 -13.60
C GLN A 152 -3.29 -2.20 -13.58
N ASP A 153 -3.22 -3.45 -13.17
CA ASP A 153 -2.02 -4.27 -13.21
C ASP A 153 -2.29 -5.57 -13.99
N ASN A 154 -1.22 -6.20 -14.47
CA ASN A 154 -1.26 -7.53 -15.09
C ASN A 154 -0.77 -8.62 -14.13
N GLY A 155 -0.96 -8.41 -12.84
CA GLY A 155 -0.54 -9.31 -11.78
C GLY A 155 -1.38 -10.59 -11.66
N LEU A 156 -1.21 -11.29 -10.54
CA LEU A 156 -1.87 -12.58 -10.26
C LEU A 156 -3.40 -12.50 -10.19
N GLY A 157 -3.97 -11.31 -10.06
CA GLY A 157 -5.40 -11.10 -9.90
C GLY A 157 -5.91 -11.49 -8.51
N VAL A 158 -7.21 -11.27 -8.31
CA VAL A 158 -7.93 -11.55 -7.05
C VAL A 158 -9.07 -12.53 -7.32
N PRO A 159 -9.10 -13.70 -6.67
CA PRO A 159 -10.20 -14.66 -6.77
C PRO A 159 -11.55 -14.01 -6.46
N LEU A 160 -12.59 -14.43 -7.19
CA LEU A 160 -13.91 -13.81 -7.12
C LEU A 160 -14.48 -13.79 -5.69
N GLU A 161 -14.29 -14.88 -4.95
CA GLU A 161 -14.73 -15.03 -3.57
C GLU A 161 -14.04 -14.08 -2.57
N LEU A 162 -12.93 -13.48 -2.97
CA LEU A 162 -12.17 -12.54 -2.14
C LEU A 162 -12.41 -11.08 -2.53
N GLN A 163 -12.95 -10.80 -3.72
CA GLN A 163 -13.07 -9.43 -4.25
C GLN A 163 -13.94 -8.50 -3.38
N GLU A 164 -14.98 -9.03 -2.72
CA GLU A 164 -15.78 -8.25 -1.79
C GLU A 164 -15.04 -7.96 -0.48
N ARG A 165 -14.17 -8.89 -0.07
CA ARG A 165 -13.50 -8.86 1.23
C ARG A 165 -12.21 -8.05 1.25
N ILE A 166 -11.59 -7.78 0.10
CA ILE A 166 -10.30 -7.06 0.05
C ILE A 166 -10.34 -5.66 0.67
N PHE A 167 -11.54 -5.06 0.81
CA PHE A 167 -11.75 -3.77 1.45
C PHE A 167 -12.11 -3.90 2.94
N GLU A 168 -12.25 -5.10 3.46
CA GLU A 168 -12.48 -5.34 4.89
C GLU A 168 -11.19 -5.07 5.67
N PRO A 169 -11.31 -4.49 6.89
CA PRO A 169 -10.15 -4.32 7.75
C PRO A 169 -9.46 -5.66 8.02
N LYS A 170 -8.12 -5.67 7.94
CA LYS A 170 -7.25 -6.84 8.21
C LYS A 170 -7.31 -7.95 7.17
N PHE A 171 -8.06 -7.80 6.12
CA PHE A 171 -8.02 -8.78 5.07
C PHE A 171 -6.70 -8.66 4.29
N THR A 172 -5.91 -9.71 4.28
CA THR A 172 -4.67 -9.81 3.52
C THR A 172 -4.48 -11.24 3.03
N THR A 173 -4.00 -11.37 1.81
CA THR A 173 -3.51 -12.62 1.23
C THR A 173 -1.98 -12.74 1.31
N LYS A 174 -1.32 -11.70 1.84
CA LYS A 174 0.15 -11.62 1.99
C LYS A 174 0.53 -12.27 3.34
N ASN A 175 1.24 -13.40 3.30
CA ASN A 175 1.53 -14.24 4.48
C ASN A 175 2.24 -13.52 5.64
N THR A 176 3.13 -12.55 5.41
CA THR A 176 3.90 -11.85 6.46
C THR A 176 4.08 -10.35 6.21
N ALA A 177 3.80 -9.85 5.01
CA ALA A 177 4.15 -8.50 4.58
C ALA A 177 2.98 -7.53 4.49
N GLY A 178 1.75 -7.93 4.85
CA GLY A 178 0.57 -7.08 4.69
C GLY A 178 -0.23 -6.89 5.98
N SER A 179 -0.35 -5.64 6.44
CA SER A 179 -1.21 -5.28 7.58
C SER A 179 -2.72 -5.48 7.32
N GLY A 180 -3.12 -5.68 6.03
CA GLY A 180 -4.53 -5.73 5.63
C GLY A 180 -5.30 -4.42 5.82
N LEU A 181 -4.60 -3.31 6.03
CA LEU A 181 -5.19 -2.00 6.32
C LEU A 181 -5.12 -1.04 5.12
N GLY A 182 -4.27 -1.34 4.11
CA GLY A 182 -4.03 -0.46 2.98
C GLY A 182 -5.28 -0.16 2.14
N LEU A 183 -6.02 -1.18 1.70
CA LEU A 183 -7.23 -1.01 0.91
C LEU A 183 -8.41 -0.48 1.73
N THR A 184 -8.49 -0.82 3.02
CA THR A 184 -9.45 -0.23 3.95
C THR A 184 -9.26 1.28 4.05
N MET A 185 -8.00 1.73 4.14
CA MET A 185 -7.66 3.15 4.17
C MET A 185 -7.99 3.83 2.84
N VAL A 186 -7.67 3.19 1.71
CA VAL A 186 -8.06 3.70 0.38
C VAL A 186 -9.56 3.95 0.31
N LYS A 187 -10.38 2.95 0.68
CA LYS A 187 -11.85 3.08 0.73
C LYS A 187 -12.30 4.22 1.62
N HIS A 188 -11.67 4.37 2.80
CA HIS A 188 -12.01 5.45 3.73
C HIS A 188 -11.67 6.83 3.16
N ILE A 189 -10.49 7.02 2.56
CA ILE A 189 -10.09 8.29 1.92
C ILE A 189 -11.05 8.65 0.78
N ILE A 190 -11.39 7.69 -0.07
CA ILE A 190 -12.31 7.91 -1.19
C ILE A 190 -13.70 8.33 -0.68
N ASN A 191 -14.25 7.60 0.30
CA ASN A 191 -15.54 7.93 0.90
C ASN A 191 -15.53 9.33 1.55
N ALA A 192 -14.45 9.71 2.22
CA ALA A 192 -14.29 11.05 2.82
C ALA A 192 -14.25 12.17 1.77
N HIS A 193 -13.87 11.85 0.52
CA HIS A 193 -13.93 12.78 -0.61
C HIS A 193 -15.24 12.68 -1.40
N GLY A 194 -16.22 11.87 -0.95
CA GLY A 194 -17.51 11.70 -1.61
C GLY A 194 -17.48 10.78 -2.84
N GLY A 195 -16.40 10.01 -3.00
CA GLY A 195 -16.21 9.08 -4.09
C GLY A 195 -16.60 7.65 -3.74
N THR A 196 -16.46 6.78 -4.72
CA THR A 196 -16.65 5.32 -4.61
C THR A 196 -15.46 4.58 -5.20
N ILE A 197 -15.20 3.37 -4.70
CA ILE A 197 -14.16 2.48 -5.25
C ILE A 197 -14.81 1.16 -5.67
N THR A 198 -14.39 0.66 -6.82
CA THR A 198 -14.80 -0.65 -7.34
C THR A 198 -13.55 -1.44 -7.73
N LEU A 199 -13.66 -2.75 -7.74
CA LEU A 199 -12.65 -3.67 -8.25
C LEU A 199 -13.24 -4.51 -9.38
N SER A 200 -12.43 -4.74 -10.42
CA SER A 200 -12.65 -5.78 -11.41
C SER A 200 -11.33 -6.55 -11.54
N SER A 201 -11.36 -7.85 -11.37
CA SER A 201 -10.14 -8.67 -11.41
C SER A 201 -10.45 -10.06 -11.96
N GLU A 202 -9.49 -10.59 -12.72
CA GLU A 202 -9.49 -11.96 -13.22
C GLU A 202 -8.18 -12.62 -12.81
N VAL A 203 -8.24 -13.87 -12.36
CA VAL A 203 -7.03 -14.63 -11.94
C VAL A 203 -6.28 -15.12 -13.17
N ASN A 204 -4.96 -14.91 -13.22
CA ASN A 204 -4.05 -15.41 -14.25
C ASN A 204 -4.40 -14.97 -15.69
N LYS A 205 -4.66 -13.71 -15.87
CA LYS A 205 -4.89 -13.15 -17.20
C LYS A 205 -3.71 -12.33 -17.69
#